data_8d578286bc56bdd6854bf1cdbdaa8e91
#
_entry.id   8d578286bc56bdd6854bf1cdbdaa8e91
#
_cell.length_a   1.000
_cell.length_b   1.000
_cell.length_c   1.000
_cell.angle_alpha   90.00
_cell.angle_beta   90.00
_cell.angle_gamma   90.00
#
_symmetry.space_group_name_H-M   'P 1'
#
loop_
_entity.id
_entity.type
_entity.pdbx_description
1 polymer ?
#
loop_
_entity_poly.entity_id
_entity_poly.type
_entity_poly.pdbx_seq_one_letter_code
_entity_poly.pdbx_strand_id
1 'polypeptide(L)'
;MTRASRKVQHSLTTRHWSDLVARDRRSLPVHFRKSDFAFRLSCRRFLQYVVLIISFWNLLIGVQEYYISGSNVLLPALIEELDFPPASAIWPSTSLSLAVTSTLLIFGRLTDMFGGYAVYIGGAAWLTISSILCGISQSWLMLVVFRALQGLGLAAFLPSGVMVLGKTYRPGPRKNFVFSLYGACAALGFFVGIFFSGLCSQYLTWRWYFFIGAILSAITTLSSIFFVPRDYKETRKQGAQMDWAGCTLSVSGTVLFVFAIAYSSYAPEGWRTPYIPVCFILGALLIIAMVYVEGWVAKNPLLPGDIFAVKYMKPLAIALLFLYGSLGVFFLYAVLYMSEFMGATPFQMVAWSVPMALGGLIICCIGGLIFHRVSGTILLIISSLGYIGSGLFFAVAPQGANYWAFVFPAMICGTIGIDISFNLANIFITTNMPKSKQGLAGALINCTLHLGIAVMLGFADIVHIETMEYAGMRGSYKAVFWFEVGLAVVGLLVVAGFVRVKEARSELTVDEREALAREAVLRQHSAQA
;
A
#
# COMPACT_ATOMS: atom_id res chain seq x y z
N MET A 1 33.80 1.14 -19.33
CA MET A 1 34.47 2.26 -18.62
C MET A 1 35.32 1.68 -17.51
N THR A 2 36.62 1.87 -17.62
CA THR A 2 37.65 1.20 -16.82
C THR A 2 37.76 1.80 -15.40
N ARG A 3 38.17 0.97 -14.43
CA ARG A 3 38.41 1.35 -13.01
C ARG A 3 39.31 2.60 -12.83
N ALA A 4 40.11 2.94 -13.84
CA ALA A 4 40.98 4.13 -13.86
C ALA A 4 40.20 5.47 -13.97
N SER A 5 39.13 5.52 -14.76
CA SER A 5 38.31 6.73 -14.93
C SER A 5 37.56 7.15 -13.64
N ARG A 6 37.13 6.21 -12.82
CA ARG A 6 36.48 6.49 -11.52
C ARG A 6 37.43 7.06 -10.46
N LYS A 7 38.68 6.60 -10.45
CA LYS A 7 39.69 7.10 -9.50
C LYS A 7 40.14 8.53 -9.79
N VAL A 8 40.25 8.90 -11.06
CA VAL A 8 40.69 10.24 -11.45
C VAL A 8 39.61 11.29 -11.17
N GLN A 9 38.35 10.98 -11.44
CA GLN A 9 37.24 11.92 -11.20
C GLN A 9 36.95 12.14 -9.71
N HIS A 10 37.14 11.12 -8.88
CA HIS A 10 36.98 11.23 -7.42
C HIS A 10 38.17 11.94 -6.75
N SER A 11 39.38 11.86 -7.35
CA SER A 11 40.58 12.50 -6.79
C SER A 11 40.67 13.99 -7.11
N LEU A 12 40.16 14.43 -8.27
CA LEU A 12 40.22 15.85 -8.67
C LEU A 12 39.18 16.71 -7.93
N THR A 13 37.96 16.20 -7.70
CA THR A 13 36.92 16.95 -6.98
C THR A 13 37.16 17.01 -5.48
N THR A 14 37.61 15.94 -4.87
CA THR A 14 37.85 15.89 -3.41
C THR A 14 39.12 16.63 -2.99
N ARG A 15 40.21 16.62 -3.78
CA ARG A 15 41.42 17.37 -3.46
C ARG A 15 41.24 18.86 -3.61
N HIS A 16 40.61 19.33 -4.68
CA HIS A 16 40.39 20.76 -4.90
C HIS A 16 39.49 21.42 -3.83
N TRP A 17 38.44 20.69 -3.38
CA TRP A 17 37.60 21.14 -2.27
C TRP A 17 38.27 21.00 -0.91
N SER A 18 39.08 19.96 -0.67
CA SER A 18 39.83 19.84 0.59
C SER A 18 40.93 20.88 0.73
N ASP A 19 41.58 21.28 -0.36
CA ASP A 19 42.65 22.28 -0.34
C ASP A 19 42.09 23.72 -0.23
N LEU A 20 40.94 24.03 -0.86
CA LEU A 20 40.20 25.27 -0.66
C LEU A 20 39.70 25.43 0.78
N VAL A 21 39.09 24.38 1.33
CA VAL A 21 38.59 24.36 2.71
C VAL A 21 39.74 24.37 3.72
N ALA A 22 40.91 23.78 3.40
CA ALA A 22 42.08 23.80 4.27
C ALA A 22 42.83 25.14 4.27
N ARG A 23 42.83 25.89 3.15
CA ARG A 23 43.38 27.26 3.10
C ARG A 23 42.55 28.27 3.88
N ASP A 24 41.23 28.18 3.79
CA ASP A 24 40.31 29.06 4.52
C ASP A 24 40.32 28.83 6.04
N ARG A 25 40.62 27.58 6.50
CA ARG A 25 40.69 27.24 7.90
C ARG A 25 41.91 27.78 8.66
N ARG A 26 42.97 28.18 8.00
CA ARG A 26 44.20 28.69 8.68
C ARG A 26 44.13 30.18 9.01
N SER A 27 43.17 30.89 8.46
CA SER A 27 43.02 32.34 8.64
C SER A 27 41.91 32.73 9.64
N LEU A 28 41.15 31.80 10.20
CA LEU A 28 40.06 32.11 11.10
C LEU A 28 40.48 32.10 12.59
N PRO A 29 40.06 33.12 13.39
CA PRO A 29 40.36 33.20 14.82
C PRO A 29 39.78 32.02 15.62
N VAL A 30 40.45 31.68 16.72
CA VAL A 30 40.11 30.53 17.60
C VAL A 30 38.65 30.56 18.11
N HIS A 31 38.03 31.72 18.13
CA HIS A 31 36.62 31.90 18.52
C HIS A 31 35.63 31.30 17.48
N PHE A 32 35.96 31.31 16.19
CA PHE A 32 35.15 30.69 15.12
C PHE A 32 35.17 29.14 15.17
N ARG A 33 36.26 28.57 15.68
CA ARG A 33 36.41 27.09 15.80
C ARG A 33 35.47 26.48 16.85
N LYS A 34 35.15 27.22 17.93
CA LYS A 34 34.19 26.75 18.95
C LYS A 34 32.75 26.89 18.46
N SER A 35 32.41 27.92 17.68
CA SER A 35 31.10 28.10 17.06
C SER A 35 30.82 27.03 16.00
N ASP A 36 31.81 26.63 15.20
CA ASP A 36 31.70 25.58 14.21
C ASP A 36 31.48 24.19 14.84
N PHE A 37 32.12 23.92 15.98
CA PHE A 37 31.91 22.68 16.72
C PHE A 37 30.52 22.64 17.38
N ALA A 38 30.08 23.74 17.97
CA ALA A 38 28.72 23.87 18.53
C ALA A 38 27.66 23.81 17.43
N PHE A 39 27.90 24.43 16.27
CA PHE A 39 27.04 24.36 15.08
C PHE A 39 26.95 22.92 14.53
N ARG A 40 28.07 22.18 14.45
CA ARG A 40 28.07 20.76 14.03
C ARG A 40 27.40 19.84 15.03
N LEU A 41 27.52 20.08 16.34
CA LEU A 41 26.79 19.35 17.37
C LEU A 41 25.29 19.68 17.30
N SER A 42 24.95 20.95 17.11
CA SER A 42 23.57 21.40 16.90
C SER A 42 22.97 20.82 15.60
N CYS A 43 23.74 20.80 14.51
CA CYS A 43 23.36 20.21 13.24
C CYS A 43 23.21 18.67 13.34
N ARG A 44 24.05 18.00 14.12
CA ARG A 44 23.94 16.54 14.40
C ARG A 44 22.72 16.21 15.26
N ARG A 45 22.43 17.01 16.27
CA ARG A 45 21.20 16.90 17.06
C ARG A 45 19.97 17.24 16.22
N PHE A 46 20.03 18.29 15.41
CA PHE A 46 18.99 18.62 14.44
C PHE A 46 18.75 17.49 13.43
N LEU A 47 19.82 16.88 12.91
CA LEU A 47 19.68 15.69 12.03
C LEU A 47 19.08 14.47 12.79
N GLN A 48 19.43 14.27 14.05
CA GLN A 48 18.81 13.23 14.89
C GLN A 48 17.34 13.50 15.16
N TYR A 49 16.96 14.76 15.42
CA TYR A 49 15.55 15.16 15.51
C TYR A 49 14.81 14.99 14.19
N VAL A 50 15.43 15.38 13.08
CA VAL A 50 14.85 15.19 11.73
C VAL A 50 14.64 13.70 11.42
N VAL A 51 15.58 12.83 11.77
CA VAL A 51 15.43 11.36 11.63
C VAL A 51 14.31 10.83 12.54
N LEU A 52 14.22 11.30 13.78
CA LEU A 52 13.12 10.96 14.71
C LEU A 52 11.77 11.44 14.20
N ILE A 53 11.71 12.65 13.65
CA ILE A 53 10.52 13.25 13.05
C ILE A 53 10.06 12.45 11.82
N ILE A 54 11.00 11.98 11.01
CA ILE A 54 10.73 11.14 9.83
C ILE A 54 10.25 9.76 10.26
N SER A 55 10.83 9.20 11.33
CA SER A 55 10.38 7.95 11.92
C SER A 55 8.95 8.07 12.44
N PHE A 56 8.61 9.21 13.05
CA PHE A 56 7.24 9.52 13.46
C PHE A 56 6.30 9.68 12.26
N TRP A 57 6.80 10.18 11.15
CA TRP A 57 6.05 10.36 9.91
C TRP A 57 5.73 9.04 9.19
N ASN A 58 6.64 8.09 9.28
CA ASN A 58 6.41 6.71 8.81
C ASN A 58 5.39 5.96 9.69
N LEU A 59 5.12 6.45 10.93
CA LEU A 59 4.09 5.89 11.81
C LEU A 59 2.67 5.97 11.19
N LEU A 60 2.41 6.92 10.29
CA LEU A 60 1.10 7.06 9.64
C LEU A 60 0.78 5.95 8.65
N ILE A 61 1.76 5.36 7.99
CA ILE A 61 1.54 4.12 7.22
C ILE A 61 1.17 2.98 8.14
N GLY A 62 1.80 2.92 9.31
CA GLY A 62 1.36 2.02 10.35
C GLY A 62 -0.10 2.22 10.73
N VAL A 63 -0.60 3.46 10.80
CA VAL A 63 -2.02 3.75 11.09
C VAL A 63 -2.96 3.27 9.97
N GLN A 64 -2.55 3.35 8.70
CA GLN A 64 -3.32 2.77 7.60
C GLN A 64 -3.46 1.26 7.74
N GLU A 65 -2.32 0.58 7.89
CA GLU A 65 -2.29 -0.88 8.03
C GLU A 65 -3.03 -1.34 9.29
N TYR A 66 -3.00 -0.54 10.36
CA TYR A 66 -3.82 -0.73 11.55
C TYR A 66 -5.31 -0.88 11.21
N TYR A 67 -5.88 0.05 10.43
CA TYR A 67 -7.30 0.02 10.09
C TYR A 67 -7.68 -1.09 9.10
N ILE A 68 -6.75 -1.54 8.27
CA ILE A 68 -6.99 -2.62 7.32
C ILE A 68 -6.96 -3.97 8.03
N SER A 69 -5.90 -4.24 8.79
CA SER A 69 -5.66 -5.54 9.40
C SER A 69 -6.58 -5.83 10.59
N GLY A 70 -6.67 -4.88 11.51
CA GLY A 70 -7.37 -5.10 12.76
C GLY A 70 -8.89 -5.23 12.57
N SER A 71 -9.47 -4.59 11.55
CA SER A 71 -10.90 -4.72 11.28
C SER A 71 -11.33 -6.16 10.94
N ASN A 72 -10.45 -6.95 10.35
CA ASN A 72 -10.73 -8.34 10.03
C ASN A 72 -10.76 -9.22 11.29
N VAL A 73 -9.83 -8.99 12.23
CA VAL A 73 -9.80 -9.70 13.53
C VAL A 73 -10.96 -9.26 14.44
N LEU A 74 -11.41 -8.01 14.29
CA LEU A 74 -12.56 -7.46 15.02
C LEU A 74 -13.90 -8.03 14.52
N LEU A 75 -13.94 -8.55 13.29
CA LEU A 75 -15.17 -8.89 12.59
C LEU A 75 -16.08 -9.86 13.33
N PRO A 76 -15.60 -10.95 13.97
CA PRO A 76 -16.48 -11.84 14.74
C PRO A 76 -17.22 -11.11 15.87
N ALA A 77 -16.55 -10.24 16.61
CA ALA A 77 -17.17 -9.45 17.68
C ALA A 77 -18.16 -8.41 17.12
N LEU A 78 -17.89 -7.83 15.94
CA LEU A 78 -18.82 -6.92 15.29
C LEU A 78 -20.09 -7.62 14.82
N ILE A 79 -19.97 -8.85 14.28
CA ILE A 79 -21.10 -9.66 13.82
C ILE A 79 -22.04 -9.95 15.01
N GLU A 80 -21.48 -10.33 16.15
CA GLU A 80 -22.24 -10.68 17.35
C GLU A 80 -22.92 -9.46 17.99
N GLU A 81 -22.17 -8.33 18.19
CA GLU A 81 -22.71 -7.19 18.92
C GLU A 81 -23.62 -6.24 18.10
N LEU A 82 -23.47 -6.21 16.78
CA LEU A 82 -24.26 -5.33 15.89
C LEU A 82 -25.31 -6.08 15.08
N ASP A 83 -25.55 -7.38 15.39
CA ASP A 83 -26.51 -8.24 14.69
C ASP A 83 -26.33 -8.14 13.16
N PHE A 84 -25.09 -8.31 12.67
CA PHE A 84 -24.83 -8.28 11.23
C PHE A 84 -25.62 -9.40 10.56
N PRO A 85 -26.43 -9.12 9.53
CA PRO A 85 -26.92 -10.17 8.67
C PRO A 85 -25.72 -10.95 8.11
N PRO A 86 -25.78 -12.29 8.01
CA PRO A 86 -24.67 -13.09 7.45
C PRO A 86 -24.15 -12.51 6.14
N ALA A 87 -25.07 -11.98 5.38
CA ALA A 87 -24.94 -11.23 4.16
C ALA A 87 -24.04 -10.00 4.20
N SER A 88 -23.86 -9.41 5.33
CA SER A 88 -23.23 -8.09 5.45
C SER A 88 -21.84 -8.15 6.09
N ALA A 89 -21.38 -9.36 6.44
CA ALA A 89 -20.14 -9.55 7.19
C ALA A 89 -18.89 -9.03 6.49
N ILE A 90 -18.81 -9.09 5.16
CA ILE A 90 -17.65 -8.59 4.39
C ILE A 90 -17.63 -7.07 4.24
N TRP A 91 -18.77 -6.39 4.43
CA TRP A 91 -18.88 -4.96 4.13
C TRP A 91 -17.95 -4.04 4.92
N PRO A 92 -17.65 -4.27 6.22
CA PRO A 92 -16.71 -3.44 6.94
C PRO A 92 -15.32 -3.35 6.27
N SER A 93 -14.83 -4.44 5.70
CA SER A 93 -13.55 -4.48 4.97
C SER A 93 -13.68 -4.00 3.53
N THR A 94 -14.74 -4.42 2.83
CA THR A 94 -14.99 -4.08 1.42
C THR A 94 -15.31 -2.60 1.25
N SER A 95 -16.12 -1.97 2.11
CA SER A 95 -16.49 -0.56 2.00
C SER A 95 -15.30 0.37 2.13
N LEU A 96 -14.38 0.07 3.05
CA LEU A 96 -13.14 0.83 3.18
C LEU A 96 -12.28 0.69 1.93
N SER A 97 -12.02 -0.53 1.48
CA SER A 97 -11.19 -0.81 0.29
C SER A 97 -11.81 -0.21 -0.98
N LEU A 98 -13.14 -0.28 -1.10
CA LEU A 98 -13.89 0.32 -2.21
C LEU A 98 -13.74 1.85 -2.24
N ALA A 99 -13.91 2.50 -1.08
CA ALA A 99 -13.75 3.95 -0.98
C ALA A 99 -12.31 4.38 -1.29
N VAL A 100 -11.31 3.65 -0.81
CA VAL A 100 -9.90 3.90 -1.18
C VAL A 100 -9.71 3.76 -2.67
N THR A 101 -10.08 2.63 -3.27
CA THR A 101 -9.87 2.36 -4.70
C THR A 101 -10.51 3.42 -5.59
N SER A 102 -11.77 3.74 -5.32
CA SER A 102 -12.55 4.66 -6.17
C SER A 102 -12.03 6.10 -6.12
N THR A 103 -11.39 6.51 -5.02
CA THR A 103 -11.02 7.92 -4.80
C THR A 103 -9.51 8.19 -4.75
N LEU A 104 -8.68 7.15 -4.68
CA LEU A 104 -7.23 7.29 -4.53
C LEU A 104 -6.57 8.11 -5.65
N LEU A 105 -6.97 7.88 -6.91
CA LEU A 105 -6.45 8.62 -8.06
C LEU A 105 -6.88 10.10 -8.02
N ILE A 106 -8.09 10.36 -7.56
CA ILE A 106 -8.61 11.73 -7.37
C ILE A 106 -7.77 12.48 -6.34
N PHE A 107 -7.53 11.86 -5.18
CA PHE A 107 -6.69 12.46 -4.15
C PHE A 107 -5.22 12.56 -4.57
N GLY A 108 -4.73 11.65 -5.40
CA GLY A 108 -3.43 11.79 -6.06
C GLY A 108 -3.37 13.08 -6.89
N ARG A 109 -4.40 13.34 -7.70
CA ARG A 109 -4.50 14.56 -8.50
C ARG A 109 -4.69 15.82 -7.65
N LEU A 110 -5.52 15.75 -6.60
CA LEU A 110 -5.66 16.84 -5.63
C LEU A 110 -4.31 17.19 -4.96
N THR A 111 -3.50 16.18 -4.69
CA THR A 111 -2.14 16.36 -4.16
C THR A 111 -1.24 17.12 -5.14
N ASP A 112 -1.35 16.84 -6.44
CA ASP A 112 -0.63 17.58 -7.48
C ASP A 112 -1.12 19.03 -7.63
N MET A 113 -2.40 19.32 -7.34
CA MET A 113 -3.00 20.65 -7.44
C MET A 113 -2.74 21.53 -6.21
N PHE A 114 -2.96 20.97 -5.03
CA PHE A 114 -2.95 21.72 -3.76
C PHE A 114 -1.66 21.55 -2.93
N GLY A 115 -0.81 20.58 -3.32
CA GLY A 115 0.40 20.23 -2.60
C GLY A 115 0.21 19.06 -1.63
N GLY A 116 1.29 18.34 -1.41
CA GLY A 116 1.31 17.16 -0.54
C GLY A 116 0.93 17.48 0.89
N TYR A 117 1.43 18.59 1.45
CA TYR A 117 1.16 19.00 2.83
C TYR A 117 -0.33 19.16 3.13
N ALA A 118 -1.06 19.91 2.30
CA ALA A 118 -2.46 20.24 2.57
C ALA A 118 -3.36 19.00 2.51
N VAL A 119 -3.20 18.17 1.47
CA VAL A 119 -3.99 16.95 1.27
C VAL A 119 -3.66 15.91 2.34
N TYR A 120 -2.37 15.80 2.72
CA TYR A 120 -1.91 14.90 3.77
C TYR A 120 -2.52 15.22 5.14
N ILE A 121 -2.42 16.48 5.60
CA ILE A 121 -2.99 16.90 6.89
C ILE A 121 -4.52 16.81 6.87
N GLY A 122 -5.15 17.22 5.78
CA GLY A 122 -6.61 17.10 5.60
C GLY A 122 -7.08 15.65 5.65
N GLY A 123 -6.39 14.74 4.96
CA GLY A 123 -6.68 13.30 4.96
C GLY A 123 -6.49 12.67 6.34
N ALA A 124 -5.40 13.00 7.04
CA ALA A 124 -5.14 12.49 8.38
C ALA A 124 -6.13 13.01 9.44
N ALA A 125 -6.52 14.27 9.35
CA ALA A 125 -7.57 14.84 10.20
C ALA A 125 -8.94 14.19 9.93
N TRP A 126 -9.28 13.98 8.65
CA TRP A 126 -10.51 13.29 8.25
C TRP A 126 -10.51 11.84 8.74
N LEU A 127 -9.37 11.14 8.67
CA LEU A 127 -9.19 9.79 9.19
C LEU A 127 -9.45 9.75 10.71
N THR A 128 -8.97 10.74 11.46
CA THR A 128 -9.23 10.86 12.90
C THR A 128 -10.73 11.01 13.19
N ILE A 129 -11.41 11.92 12.49
CA ILE A 129 -12.84 12.17 12.66
C ILE A 129 -13.66 10.90 12.31
N SER A 130 -13.42 10.32 11.14
CA SER A 130 -14.14 9.13 10.68
C SER A 130 -13.92 7.91 11.58
N SER A 131 -12.75 7.81 12.22
CA SER A 131 -12.47 6.76 13.21
C SER A 131 -13.29 6.93 14.49
N ILE A 132 -13.47 8.17 14.97
CA ILE A 132 -14.37 8.45 16.09
C ILE A 132 -15.81 8.07 15.71
N LEU A 133 -16.25 8.42 14.49
CA LEU A 133 -17.57 8.06 13.99
C LEU A 133 -17.78 6.55 13.93
N CYS A 134 -16.78 5.78 13.50
CA CYS A 134 -16.84 4.32 13.57
C CYS A 134 -17.04 3.82 15.00
N GLY A 135 -16.32 4.38 15.97
CA GLY A 135 -16.39 3.98 17.38
C GLY A 135 -17.74 4.25 18.05
N ILE A 136 -18.48 5.28 17.61
CA ILE A 136 -19.81 5.63 18.13
C ILE A 136 -20.96 5.00 17.36
N SER A 137 -20.70 4.17 16.32
CA SER A 137 -21.75 3.54 15.52
C SER A 137 -22.63 2.62 16.36
N GLN A 138 -23.95 2.65 16.07
CA GLN A 138 -24.98 1.91 16.81
C GLN A 138 -25.63 0.82 15.96
N SER A 139 -25.34 0.78 14.65
CA SER A 139 -25.85 -0.23 13.74
C SER A 139 -24.78 -0.64 12.75
N TRP A 140 -24.91 -1.82 12.19
CA TRP A 140 -23.99 -2.34 11.19
C TRP A 140 -23.91 -1.43 9.95
N LEU A 141 -25.05 -0.91 9.48
CA LEU A 141 -25.10 -0.01 8.33
C LEU A 141 -24.35 1.30 8.59
N MET A 142 -24.53 1.88 9.79
CA MET A 142 -23.82 3.09 10.22
C MET A 142 -22.31 2.85 10.24
N LEU A 143 -21.87 1.70 10.74
CA LEU A 143 -20.46 1.32 10.75
C LEU A 143 -19.90 1.19 9.32
N VAL A 144 -20.61 0.52 8.41
CA VAL A 144 -20.20 0.37 7.01
C VAL A 144 -20.03 1.71 6.31
N VAL A 145 -20.99 2.64 6.51
CA VAL A 145 -20.90 4.01 5.95
C VAL A 145 -19.70 4.76 6.53
N PHE A 146 -19.49 4.69 7.84
CA PHE A 146 -18.35 5.37 8.45
C PHE A 146 -17.00 4.73 8.07
N ARG A 147 -16.97 3.43 7.81
CA ARG A 147 -15.80 2.75 7.23
C ARG A 147 -15.50 3.25 5.80
N ALA A 148 -16.52 3.47 4.99
CA ALA A 148 -16.34 4.09 3.68
C ALA A 148 -15.77 5.52 3.80
N LEU A 149 -16.32 6.34 4.72
CA LEU A 149 -15.76 7.67 5.02
C LEU A 149 -14.32 7.62 5.52
N GLN A 150 -13.97 6.61 6.33
CA GLN A 150 -12.61 6.37 6.78
C GLN A 150 -11.67 6.05 5.60
N GLY A 151 -12.16 5.28 4.61
CA GLY A 151 -11.44 5.01 3.35
C GLY A 151 -11.10 6.27 2.55
N LEU A 152 -11.96 7.31 2.56
CA LEU A 152 -11.63 8.61 1.93
C LEU A 152 -10.42 9.28 2.58
N GLY A 153 -10.31 9.19 3.91
CA GLY A 153 -9.14 9.70 4.64
C GLY A 153 -7.85 8.99 4.23
N LEU A 154 -7.91 7.66 4.11
CA LEU A 154 -6.79 6.85 3.63
C LEU A 154 -6.42 7.18 2.19
N ALA A 155 -7.38 7.34 1.31
CA ALA A 155 -7.16 7.70 -0.09
C ALA A 155 -6.48 9.07 -0.25
N ALA A 156 -6.80 10.04 0.60
CA ALA A 156 -6.15 11.34 0.61
C ALA A 156 -4.72 11.29 1.14
N PHE A 157 -4.52 10.53 2.19
CA PHE A 157 -3.28 10.45 2.93
C PHE A 157 -2.18 9.68 2.17
N LEU A 158 -2.50 8.56 1.51
CA LEU A 158 -1.54 7.67 0.86
C LEU A 158 -0.68 8.37 -0.22
N PRO A 159 -1.25 8.94 -1.30
CA PRO A 159 -0.47 9.52 -2.37
C PRO A 159 0.26 10.79 -1.92
N SER A 160 -0.35 11.57 -1.03
CA SER A 160 0.23 12.78 -0.50
C SER A 160 1.45 12.49 0.39
N GLY A 161 1.42 11.44 1.19
CA GLY A 161 2.55 10.99 2.00
C GLY A 161 3.75 10.59 1.15
N VAL A 162 3.54 9.76 0.13
CA VAL A 162 4.59 9.35 -0.82
C VAL A 162 5.18 10.54 -1.56
N MET A 163 4.33 11.48 -2.02
CA MET A 163 4.79 12.71 -2.69
C MET A 163 5.67 13.57 -1.79
N VAL A 164 5.25 13.79 -0.55
CA VAL A 164 6.03 14.61 0.40
C VAL A 164 7.36 13.94 0.72
N LEU A 165 7.38 12.61 0.96
CA LEU A 165 8.62 11.85 1.13
C LEU A 165 9.53 11.96 -0.09
N GLY A 166 8.97 11.78 -1.28
CA GLY A 166 9.70 11.86 -2.54
C GLY A 166 10.35 13.21 -2.80
N LYS A 167 9.66 14.31 -2.45
CA LYS A 167 10.17 15.70 -2.59
C LYS A 167 11.21 16.07 -1.52
N THR A 168 11.04 15.58 -0.29
CA THR A 168 11.92 15.92 0.84
C THR A 168 13.30 15.31 0.71
N TYR A 169 13.40 14.11 0.15
CA TYR A 169 14.66 13.36 0.04
C TYR A 169 15.16 13.30 -1.39
N ARG A 170 16.41 13.77 -1.60
CA ARG A 170 17.14 13.55 -2.86
C ARG A 170 17.46 12.05 -3.02
N PRO A 171 17.53 11.54 -4.26
CA PRO A 171 17.98 10.17 -4.53
C PRO A 171 19.32 9.88 -3.86
N GLY A 172 19.43 8.69 -3.28
CA GLY A 172 20.62 8.26 -2.60
C GLY A 172 20.34 7.38 -1.38
N PRO A 173 21.38 6.95 -0.62
CA PRO A 173 21.25 6.01 0.50
C PRO A 173 20.24 6.45 1.56
N ARG A 174 20.10 7.77 1.79
CA ARG A 174 19.12 8.33 2.75
C ARG A 174 17.68 8.12 2.32
N LYS A 175 17.38 8.34 1.03
CA LYS A 175 16.04 8.10 0.46
C LYS A 175 15.70 6.61 0.56
N ASN A 176 16.64 5.74 0.20
CA ASN A 176 16.43 4.29 0.28
C ASN A 176 16.17 3.83 1.71
N PHE A 177 16.94 4.34 2.69
CA PHE A 177 16.70 4.05 4.10
C PHE A 177 15.31 4.49 4.58
N VAL A 178 14.87 5.71 4.20
CA VAL A 178 13.55 6.22 4.57
C VAL A 178 12.42 5.39 3.95
N PHE A 179 12.55 4.96 2.69
CA PHE A 179 11.58 4.08 2.06
C PHE A 179 11.59 2.65 2.62
N SER A 180 12.74 2.14 3.05
CA SER A 180 12.82 0.86 3.77
C SER A 180 12.13 0.95 5.14
N LEU A 181 12.32 2.07 5.85
CA LEU A 181 11.64 2.34 7.11
C LEU A 181 10.12 2.48 6.92
N TYR A 182 9.70 3.10 5.81
CA TYR A 182 8.31 3.18 5.39
C TYR A 182 7.67 1.78 5.25
N GLY A 183 8.34 0.85 4.56
CA GLY A 183 7.90 -0.53 4.45
C GLY A 183 7.87 -1.27 5.80
N ALA A 184 8.88 -1.08 6.65
CA ALA A 184 8.91 -1.68 7.98
C ALA A 184 7.78 -1.17 8.88
N CYS A 185 7.42 0.11 8.78
CA CYS A 185 6.30 0.69 9.51
C CYS A 185 4.93 0.14 9.03
N ALA A 186 4.81 -0.24 7.75
CA ALA A 186 3.61 -0.91 7.25
C ALA A 186 3.42 -2.27 7.94
N ALA A 187 4.45 -3.13 7.95
CA ALA A 187 4.40 -4.43 8.63
C ALA A 187 4.14 -4.31 10.14
N LEU A 188 4.77 -3.34 10.80
CA LEU A 188 4.52 -3.05 12.22
C LEU A 188 3.08 -2.57 12.45
N GLY A 189 2.57 -1.67 11.61
CA GLY A 189 1.22 -1.15 11.72
C GLY A 189 0.16 -2.22 11.51
N PHE A 190 0.40 -3.12 10.58
CA PHE A 190 -0.44 -4.29 10.36
C PHE A 190 -0.56 -5.14 11.63
N PHE A 191 0.57 -5.44 12.28
CA PHE A 191 0.56 -6.20 13.53
C PHE A 191 -0.08 -5.42 14.69
N VAL A 192 0.22 -4.13 14.82
CA VAL A 192 -0.38 -3.26 15.86
C VAL A 192 -1.90 -3.22 15.72
N GLY A 193 -2.41 -3.20 14.47
CA GLY A 193 -3.84 -3.29 14.19
C GLY A 193 -4.45 -4.59 14.69
N ILE A 194 -3.85 -5.73 14.37
CA ILE A 194 -4.28 -7.05 14.84
C ILE A 194 -4.22 -7.12 16.37
N PHE A 195 -3.13 -6.63 16.97
CA PHE A 195 -2.91 -6.66 18.42
C PHE A 195 -4.00 -5.89 19.18
N PHE A 196 -4.24 -4.63 18.82
CA PHE A 196 -5.28 -3.83 19.50
C PHE A 196 -6.69 -4.34 19.18
N SER A 197 -6.92 -4.90 18.00
CA SER A 197 -8.19 -5.54 17.67
C SER A 197 -8.48 -6.71 18.59
N GLY A 198 -7.54 -7.65 18.75
CA GLY A 198 -7.71 -8.79 19.64
C GLY A 198 -7.83 -8.37 21.11
N LEU A 199 -7.05 -7.37 21.54
CA LEU A 199 -7.13 -6.81 22.90
C LEU A 199 -8.51 -6.20 23.16
N CYS A 200 -9.01 -5.38 22.25
CA CYS A 200 -10.30 -4.72 22.39
C CYS A 200 -11.47 -5.72 22.33
N SER A 201 -11.42 -6.70 21.43
CA SER A 201 -12.46 -7.72 21.31
C SER A 201 -12.55 -8.63 22.54
N GLN A 202 -11.43 -8.89 23.21
CA GLN A 202 -11.42 -9.85 24.33
C GLN A 202 -11.59 -9.20 25.71
N TYR A 203 -11.02 -8.01 25.95
CA TYR A 203 -10.93 -7.39 27.27
C TYR A 203 -11.67 -6.07 27.39
N LEU A 204 -12.04 -5.44 26.26
CA LEU A 204 -12.75 -4.17 26.23
C LEU A 204 -14.04 -4.32 25.40
N THR A 205 -14.36 -3.27 24.64
CA THR A 205 -15.39 -3.31 23.59
C THR A 205 -14.74 -3.02 22.25
N TRP A 206 -15.27 -3.54 21.16
CA TRP A 206 -14.81 -3.29 19.80
C TRP A 206 -14.69 -1.80 19.45
N ARG A 207 -15.47 -0.94 20.13
CA ARG A 207 -15.45 0.53 19.98
C ARG A 207 -14.10 1.13 20.29
N TRP A 208 -13.40 0.59 21.29
CA TRP A 208 -12.08 1.07 21.71
C TRP A 208 -11.02 0.88 20.64
N TYR A 209 -11.15 -0.11 19.78
CA TYR A 209 -10.27 -0.27 18.62
C TYR A 209 -10.29 0.99 17.74
N PHE A 210 -11.47 1.51 17.41
CA PHE A 210 -11.60 2.72 16.62
C PHE A 210 -11.16 3.98 17.36
N PHE A 211 -11.41 4.08 18.67
CA PHE A 211 -10.94 5.20 19.48
C PHE A 211 -9.43 5.22 19.64
N ILE A 212 -8.77 4.08 19.86
CA ILE A 212 -7.30 3.96 19.88
C ILE A 212 -6.74 4.39 18.54
N GLY A 213 -7.31 3.91 17.43
CA GLY A 213 -6.94 4.32 16.10
C GLY A 213 -7.10 5.83 15.88
N ALA A 214 -8.19 6.43 16.37
CA ALA A 214 -8.40 7.89 16.34
C ALA A 214 -7.33 8.65 17.12
N ILE A 215 -6.94 8.16 18.32
CA ILE A 215 -5.85 8.76 19.12
C ILE A 215 -4.53 8.69 18.35
N LEU A 216 -4.18 7.53 17.78
CA LEU A 216 -2.97 7.36 16.98
C LEU A 216 -2.97 8.29 15.75
N SER A 217 -4.10 8.38 15.05
CA SER A 217 -4.27 9.29 13.90
C SER A 217 -4.17 10.76 14.31
N ALA A 218 -4.75 11.14 15.48
CA ALA A 218 -4.68 12.50 16.01
C ALA A 218 -3.24 12.89 16.38
N ILE A 219 -2.52 12.02 17.10
CA ILE A 219 -1.11 12.24 17.47
C ILE A 219 -0.27 12.45 16.19
N THR A 220 -0.51 11.62 15.18
CA THR A 220 0.22 11.69 13.93
C THR A 220 -0.14 12.95 13.14
N THR A 221 -1.41 13.35 13.13
CA THR A 221 -1.88 14.59 12.48
C THR A 221 -1.25 15.81 13.16
N LEU A 222 -1.32 15.88 14.48
CA LEU A 222 -0.75 16.99 15.25
C LEU A 222 0.78 17.09 15.06
N SER A 223 1.50 15.98 15.15
CA SER A 223 2.94 15.98 14.88
C SER A 223 3.26 16.43 13.46
N SER A 224 2.47 15.99 12.47
CA SER A 224 2.68 16.35 11.07
C SER A 224 2.47 17.84 10.78
N ILE A 225 1.55 18.51 11.48
CA ILE A 225 1.34 19.97 11.34
C ILE A 225 2.62 20.76 11.66
N PHE A 226 3.40 20.30 12.62
CA PHE A 226 4.62 20.99 13.05
C PHE A 226 5.86 20.62 12.23
N PHE A 227 5.92 19.40 11.73
CA PHE A 227 7.15 18.84 11.19
C PHE A 227 7.17 18.65 9.69
N VAL A 228 6.00 18.59 9.02
CA VAL A 228 5.93 18.41 7.57
C VAL A 228 6.24 19.73 6.85
N PRO A 229 7.16 19.75 5.85
CA PRO A 229 7.44 20.93 5.07
C PRO A 229 6.21 21.38 4.27
N ARG A 230 5.93 22.68 4.29
CA ARG A 230 4.83 23.28 3.53
C ARG A 230 5.23 23.51 2.07
N ASP A 231 4.69 22.74 1.15
CA ASP A 231 4.98 22.79 -0.30
C ASP A 231 3.95 23.56 -1.15
N TYR A 232 2.95 24.16 -0.50
CA TYR A 232 1.79 24.80 -1.13
C TYR A 232 2.14 25.84 -2.21
N LYS A 233 3.17 26.68 -1.97
CA LYS A 233 3.52 27.76 -2.90
C LYS A 233 4.19 27.27 -4.19
N GLU A 234 4.92 26.17 -4.13
CA GLU A 234 5.64 25.58 -5.27
C GLU A 234 4.69 24.80 -6.17
N THR A 235 3.77 24.05 -5.58
CA THR A 235 2.84 23.17 -6.31
C THR A 235 1.79 23.96 -7.09
N ARG A 236 1.24 25.05 -6.52
CA ARG A 236 0.25 25.90 -7.19
C ARG A 236 0.75 26.54 -8.50
N LYS A 237 2.07 26.71 -8.66
CA LYS A 237 2.67 27.24 -9.89
C LYS A 237 2.63 26.27 -11.08
N GLN A 238 2.38 24.98 -10.84
CA GLN A 238 2.39 23.96 -11.89
C GLN A 238 1.10 23.88 -12.72
N GLY A 239 0.01 24.56 -12.28
CA GLY A 239 -1.22 24.71 -13.06
C GLY A 239 -1.96 23.40 -13.35
N ALA A 240 -1.79 22.37 -12.51
CA ALA A 240 -2.49 21.10 -12.67
C ALA A 240 -4.01 21.31 -12.59
N GLN A 241 -4.77 20.70 -13.51
CA GLN A 241 -6.23 20.79 -13.56
C GLN A 241 -6.85 19.42 -13.30
N MET A 242 -8.06 19.40 -12.73
CA MET A 242 -8.81 18.18 -12.45
C MET A 242 -9.58 17.73 -13.70
N ASP A 243 -9.52 16.42 -13.99
CA ASP A 243 -10.45 15.79 -14.92
C ASP A 243 -11.70 15.32 -14.18
N TRP A 244 -12.73 16.20 -14.17
CA TRP A 244 -14.00 15.88 -13.49
C TRP A 244 -14.76 14.74 -14.17
N ALA A 245 -14.63 14.58 -15.49
CA ALA A 245 -15.26 13.49 -16.22
C ALA A 245 -14.64 12.14 -15.84
N GLY A 246 -13.30 12.05 -15.90
CA GLY A 246 -12.58 10.86 -15.44
C GLY A 246 -12.85 10.53 -13.98
N CYS A 247 -12.91 11.54 -13.08
CA CYS A 247 -13.26 11.36 -11.68
C CYS A 247 -14.64 10.72 -11.50
N THR A 248 -15.66 11.28 -12.14
CA THR A 248 -17.04 10.79 -12.01
C THR A 248 -17.18 9.38 -12.55
N LEU A 249 -16.60 9.10 -13.72
CA LEU A 249 -16.61 7.77 -14.34
C LEU A 249 -15.87 6.73 -13.49
N SER A 250 -14.71 7.11 -12.93
CA SER A 250 -13.91 6.24 -12.06
C SER A 250 -14.67 5.84 -10.80
N VAL A 251 -15.23 6.83 -10.08
CA VAL A 251 -15.94 6.57 -8.81
C VAL A 251 -17.21 5.78 -9.08
N SER A 252 -18.08 6.26 -9.95
CA SER A 252 -19.37 5.62 -10.20
C SER A 252 -19.20 4.22 -10.81
N GLY A 253 -18.28 4.06 -11.75
CA GLY A 253 -18.00 2.77 -12.37
C GLY A 253 -17.47 1.75 -11.37
N THR A 254 -16.46 2.12 -10.58
CA THR A 254 -15.87 1.22 -9.58
C THR A 254 -16.88 0.88 -8.47
N VAL A 255 -17.62 1.87 -7.97
CA VAL A 255 -18.61 1.65 -6.90
C VAL A 255 -19.72 0.72 -7.37
N LEU A 256 -20.33 0.96 -8.53
CA LEU A 256 -21.40 0.12 -9.06
C LEU A 256 -20.92 -1.30 -9.37
N PHE A 257 -19.73 -1.43 -9.96
CA PHE A 257 -19.17 -2.73 -10.32
C PHE A 257 -18.88 -3.59 -9.08
N VAL A 258 -18.19 -3.04 -8.08
CA VAL A 258 -17.86 -3.77 -6.84
C VAL A 258 -19.11 -4.02 -6.01
N PHE A 259 -20.03 -3.05 -5.94
CA PHE A 259 -21.31 -3.24 -5.25
C PHE A 259 -22.09 -4.42 -5.82
N ALA A 260 -22.21 -4.51 -7.15
CA ALA A 260 -22.93 -5.59 -7.79
C ALA A 260 -22.34 -6.96 -7.44
N ILE A 261 -21.01 -7.11 -7.44
CA ILE A 261 -20.34 -8.36 -7.08
C ILE A 261 -20.53 -8.66 -5.59
N ALA A 262 -20.21 -7.70 -4.71
CA ALA A 262 -20.24 -7.91 -3.27
C ALA A 262 -21.65 -8.09 -2.68
N TYR A 263 -22.69 -7.58 -3.36
CA TYR A 263 -24.06 -7.68 -2.89
C TYR A 263 -24.89 -8.77 -3.61
N SER A 264 -24.35 -9.36 -4.69
CA SER A 264 -25.08 -10.34 -5.49
C SER A 264 -25.51 -11.57 -4.71
N SER A 265 -24.68 -12.04 -3.78
CA SER A 265 -24.95 -13.21 -2.95
C SER A 265 -26.11 -13.01 -1.94
N TYR A 266 -26.48 -11.76 -1.70
CA TYR A 266 -27.44 -11.36 -0.66
C TYR A 266 -28.72 -10.77 -1.20
N ALA A 267 -28.72 -10.48 -2.48
CA ALA A 267 -29.92 -10.04 -3.16
C ALA A 267 -30.98 -11.15 -3.11
N PRO A 268 -32.28 -10.82 -2.97
CA PRO A 268 -33.35 -11.82 -2.73
C PRO A 268 -33.36 -12.98 -3.73
N GLU A 269 -32.99 -12.73 -4.99
CA GLU A 269 -32.89 -13.73 -6.05
C GLU A 269 -31.45 -13.82 -6.62
N GLY A 270 -30.44 -13.39 -5.82
CA GLY A 270 -29.05 -13.37 -6.26
C GLY A 270 -28.86 -12.51 -7.53
N TRP A 271 -28.17 -13.05 -8.50
CA TRP A 271 -27.93 -12.40 -9.81
C TRP A 271 -29.19 -12.17 -10.65
N ARG A 272 -30.32 -12.80 -10.30
CA ARG A 272 -31.63 -12.56 -10.98
C ARG A 272 -32.33 -11.31 -10.47
N THR A 273 -31.91 -10.77 -9.33
CA THR A 273 -32.46 -9.51 -8.82
C THR A 273 -32.15 -8.36 -9.77
N PRO A 274 -33.15 -7.64 -10.32
CA PRO A 274 -32.96 -6.77 -11.50
C PRO A 274 -31.87 -5.70 -11.34
N TYR A 275 -31.67 -5.15 -10.16
CA TYR A 275 -30.68 -4.09 -9.95
C TYR A 275 -29.23 -4.61 -9.94
N ILE A 276 -28.98 -5.90 -9.66
CA ILE A 276 -27.63 -6.47 -9.63
C ILE A 276 -26.99 -6.48 -11.03
N PRO A 277 -27.56 -7.16 -12.05
CA PRO A 277 -26.98 -7.13 -13.37
C PRO A 277 -26.97 -5.72 -13.99
N VAL A 278 -27.93 -4.87 -13.66
CA VAL A 278 -27.93 -3.46 -14.10
C VAL A 278 -26.73 -2.72 -13.53
N CYS A 279 -26.48 -2.81 -12.22
CA CYS A 279 -25.32 -2.19 -11.58
C CYS A 279 -24.00 -2.76 -12.12
N PHE A 280 -23.93 -4.08 -12.35
CA PHE A 280 -22.74 -4.73 -12.91
C PHE A 280 -22.42 -4.25 -14.32
N ILE A 281 -23.42 -4.28 -15.23
CA ILE A 281 -23.24 -3.86 -16.64
C ILE A 281 -22.95 -2.37 -16.71
N LEU A 282 -23.71 -1.54 -15.98
CA LEU A 282 -23.50 -0.09 -15.94
C LEU A 282 -22.12 0.24 -15.38
N GLY A 283 -21.71 -0.41 -14.28
CA GLY A 283 -20.39 -0.25 -13.68
C GLY A 283 -19.28 -0.61 -14.68
N ALA A 284 -19.40 -1.75 -15.37
CA ALA A 284 -18.44 -2.17 -16.40
C ALA A 284 -18.37 -1.16 -17.56
N LEU A 285 -19.51 -0.70 -18.05
CA LEU A 285 -19.57 0.31 -19.12
C LEU A 285 -18.94 1.64 -18.70
N LEU A 286 -19.16 2.09 -17.47
CA LEU A 286 -18.54 3.31 -16.94
C LEU A 286 -17.02 3.17 -16.76
N ILE A 287 -16.52 2.00 -16.36
CA ILE A 287 -15.08 1.72 -16.32
C ILE A 287 -14.48 1.73 -17.72
N ILE A 288 -15.15 1.13 -18.71
CA ILE A 288 -14.72 1.17 -20.11
C ILE A 288 -14.72 2.62 -20.63
N ALA A 289 -15.77 3.38 -20.33
CA ALA A 289 -15.86 4.80 -20.68
C ALA A 289 -14.76 5.62 -20.00
N MET A 290 -14.44 5.33 -18.72
CA MET A 290 -13.30 5.94 -18.02
C MET A 290 -11.99 5.68 -18.77
N VAL A 291 -11.71 4.42 -19.12
CA VAL A 291 -10.48 4.07 -19.87
C VAL A 291 -10.42 4.80 -21.21
N TYR A 292 -11.55 4.92 -21.92
CA TYR A 292 -11.63 5.67 -23.17
C TYR A 292 -11.37 7.17 -22.95
N VAL A 293 -12.03 7.79 -21.98
CA VAL A 293 -11.87 9.22 -21.68
C VAL A 293 -10.42 9.52 -21.24
N GLU A 294 -9.87 8.74 -20.32
CA GLU A 294 -8.50 8.89 -19.83
C GLU A 294 -7.44 8.66 -20.94
N GLY A 295 -7.70 7.74 -21.86
CA GLY A 295 -6.74 7.38 -22.92
C GLY A 295 -6.74 8.34 -24.11
N TRP A 296 -7.88 8.92 -24.47
CA TRP A 296 -8.01 9.63 -25.75
C TRP A 296 -8.69 11.00 -25.67
N VAL A 297 -9.46 11.31 -24.63
CA VAL A 297 -10.26 12.53 -24.54
C VAL A 297 -9.67 13.53 -23.55
N ALA A 298 -9.22 13.07 -22.40
CA ALA A 298 -8.78 13.91 -21.31
C ALA A 298 -7.46 14.63 -21.62
N LYS A 299 -7.45 15.96 -21.51
CA LYS A 299 -6.21 16.76 -21.66
C LYS A 299 -5.25 16.56 -20.49
N ASN A 300 -5.79 16.33 -19.30
CA ASN A 300 -5.05 16.12 -18.06
C ASN A 300 -5.56 14.87 -17.34
N PRO A 301 -5.31 13.66 -17.88
CA PRO A 301 -5.87 12.43 -17.35
C PRO A 301 -5.45 12.18 -15.90
N LEU A 302 -6.32 11.53 -15.12
CA LEU A 302 -6.01 11.06 -13.76
C LEU A 302 -4.90 10.01 -13.80
N LEU A 303 -4.95 9.14 -14.79
CA LEU A 303 -3.99 8.06 -15.01
C LEU A 303 -3.42 8.16 -16.45
N PRO A 304 -2.36 8.95 -16.66
CA PRO A 304 -1.76 9.12 -17.97
C PRO A 304 -1.36 7.79 -18.61
N GLY A 305 -1.75 7.57 -19.86
CA GLY A 305 -1.51 6.31 -20.58
C GLY A 305 -0.03 5.96 -20.75
N ASP A 306 0.87 6.95 -20.65
CA ASP A 306 2.32 6.75 -20.69
C ASP A 306 2.88 5.96 -19.48
N ILE A 307 2.15 5.89 -18.36
CA ILE A 307 2.48 4.98 -17.24
C ILE A 307 2.45 3.53 -17.73
N PHE A 308 1.45 3.20 -18.54
CA PHE A 308 1.31 1.86 -19.12
C PHE A 308 2.20 1.60 -20.35
N ALA A 309 2.87 2.63 -20.87
CA ALA A 309 3.91 2.48 -21.89
C ALA A 309 5.21 1.91 -21.32
N VAL A 310 5.43 2.00 -20.00
CA VAL A 310 6.58 1.36 -19.35
C VAL A 310 6.51 -0.15 -19.56
N LYS A 311 7.61 -0.68 -20.07
CA LYS A 311 7.72 -2.11 -20.39
C LYS A 311 7.41 -2.97 -19.15
N TYR A 312 6.52 -3.94 -19.32
CA TYR A 312 6.02 -4.86 -18.28
C TYR A 312 5.07 -4.26 -17.22
N MET A 313 4.71 -2.97 -17.29
CA MET A 313 3.78 -2.36 -16.33
C MET A 313 2.39 -3.03 -16.40
N LYS A 314 1.84 -3.21 -17.61
CA LYS A 314 0.52 -3.82 -17.80
C LYS A 314 0.43 -5.23 -17.19
N PRO A 315 1.30 -6.19 -17.57
CA PRO A 315 1.23 -7.53 -17.01
C PRO A 315 1.55 -7.56 -15.51
N LEU A 316 2.41 -6.68 -15.01
CA LEU A 316 2.67 -6.55 -13.58
C LEU A 316 1.41 -6.10 -12.83
N ALA A 317 0.72 -5.07 -13.30
CA ALA A 317 -0.52 -4.60 -12.66
C ALA A 317 -1.61 -5.69 -12.64
N ILE A 318 -1.77 -6.44 -13.73
CA ILE A 318 -2.70 -7.57 -13.80
C ILE A 318 -2.30 -8.66 -12.79
N ALA A 319 -1.04 -9.06 -12.75
CA ALA A 319 -0.56 -10.06 -11.80
C ALA A 319 -0.81 -9.62 -10.36
N LEU A 320 -0.46 -8.38 -10.03
CA LEU A 320 -0.66 -7.81 -8.70
C LEU A 320 -2.14 -7.74 -8.31
N LEU A 321 -3.06 -7.47 -9.24
CA LEU A 321 -4.49 -7.47 -8.97
C LEU A 321 -4.95 -8.83 -8.42
N PHE A 322 -4.53 -9.93 -9.05
CA PHE A 322 -4.87 -11.28 -8.60
C PHE A 322 -4.15 -11.65 -7.29
N LEU A 323 -2.87 -11.36 -7.17
CA LEU A 323 -2.07 -11.66 -5.96
C LEU A 323 -2.58 -10.90 -4.73
N TYR A 324 -2.88 -9.60 -4.87
CA TYR A 324 -3.42 -8.81 -3.78
C TYR A 324 -4.87 -9.19 -3.43
N GLY A 325 -5.65 -9.60 -4.44
CA GLY A 325 -6.97 -10.19 -4.19
C GLY A 325 -6.89 -11.48 -3.41
N SER A 326 -5.94 -12.36 -3.75
CA SER A 326 -5.63 -13.58 -2.99
C SER A 326 -5.32 -13.26 -1.51
N LEU A 327 -4.49 -12.24 -1.24
CA LEU A 327 -4.21 -11.79 0.13
C LEU A 327 -5.48 -11.41 0.91
N GLY A 328 -6.36 -10.60 0.28
CA GLY A 328 -7.59 -10.15 0.92
C GLY A 328 -8.49 -11.31 1.31
N VAL A 329 -8.68 -12.27 0.40
CA VAL A 329 -9.45 -13.48 0.63
C VAL A 329 -8.80 -14.34 1.72
N PHE A 330 -7.49 -14.62 1.60
CA PHE A 330 -6.74 -15.37 2.60
C PHE A 330 -6.93 -14.82 4.01
N PHE A 331 -6.62 -13.52 4.19
CA PHE A 331 -6.55 -12.95 5.54
C PHE A 331 -7.93 -12.92 6.22
N LEU A 332 -8.98 -12.52 5.51
CA LEU A 332 -10.33 -12.49 6.06
C LEU A 332 -10.82 -13.89 6.44
N TYR A 333 -10.76 -14.82 5.49
CA TYR A 333 -11.30 -16.18 5.71
C TYR A 333 -10.43 -17.01 6.65
N ALA A 334 -9.11 -16.75 6.74
CA ALA A 334 -8.25 -17.38 7.75
C ALA A 334 -8.65 -16.96 9.17
N VAL A 335 -8.93 -15.67 9.40
CA VAL A 335 -9.42 -15.18 10.70
C VAL A 335 -10.76 -15.82 11.05
N LEU A 336 -11.72 -15.84 10.14
CA LEU A 336 -13.01 -16.48 10.36
C LEU A 336 -12.87 -17.98 10.60
N TYR A 337 -12.03 -18.67 9.84
CA TYR A 337 -11.76 -20.11 10.04
C TYR A 337 -11.14 -20.41 11.42
N MET A 338 -10.17 -19.58 11.84
CA MET A 338 -9.57 -19.73 13.17
C MET A 338 -10.59 -19.51 14.28
N SER A 339 -11.50 -18.56 14.13
CA SER A 339 -12.57 -18.31 15.09
C SER A 339 -13.60 -19.44 15.13
N GLU A 340 -14.17 -19.81 13.98
CA GLU A 340 -15.31 -20.73 13.91
C GLU A 340 -14.94 -22.22 14.04
N PHE A 341 -13.85 -22.65 13.43
CA PHE A 341 -13.48 -24.08 13.38
C PHE A 341 -12.37 -24.48 14.34
N MET A 342 -11.51 -23.53 14.73
CA MET A 342 -10.44 -23.81 15.69
C MET A 342 -10.76 -23.27 17.09
N GLY A 343 -11.87 -22.53 17.26
CA GLY A 343 -12.30 -21.96 18.54
C GLY A 343 -11.29 -20.97 19.13
N ALA A 344 -10.51 -20.30 18.27
CA ALA A 344 -9.48 -19.38 18.71
C ALA A 344 -10.11 -18.13 19.33
N THR A 345 -9.66 -17.78 20.54
CA THR A 345 -10.04 -16.51 21.17
C THR A 345 -9.43 -15.34 20.37
N PRO A 346 -10.01 -14.12 20.44
CA PRO A 346 -9.47 -12.95 19.74
C PRO A 346 -7.98 -12.71 20.00
N PHE A 347 -7.55 -12.84 21.24
CA PHE A 347 -6.13 -12.66 21.58
C PHE A 347 -5.24 -13.83 21.13
N GLN A 348 -5.79 -15.03 21.04
CA GLN A 348 -5.11 -16.19 20.46
C GLN A 348 -4.90 -16.02 18.97
N MET A 349 -5.86 -15.43 18.23
CA MET A 349 -5.70 -15.07 16.82
C MET A 349 -4.56 -14.06 16.62
N VAL A 350 -4.40 -13.10 17.55
CA VAL A 350 -3.24 -12.21 17.57
C VAL A 350 -1.93 -12.99 17.67
N ALA A 351 -1.83 -13.88 18.65
CA ALA A 351 -0.63 -14.71 18.85
C ALA A 351 -0.32 -15.59 17.62
N TRP A 352 -1.35 -16.12 16.98
CA TRP A 352 -1.22 -16.93 15.77
C TRP A 352 -0.81 -16.13 14.54
N SER A 353 -1.05 -14.83 14.53
CA SER A 353 -0.63 -13.91 13.45
C SER A 353 0.79 -13.35 13.64
N VAL A 354 1.44 -13.56 14.80
CA VAL A 354 2.81 -13.09 15.07
C VAL A 354 3.83 -13.53 13.99
N PRO A 355 3.81 -14.77 13.47
CA PRO A 355 4.76 -15.18 12.42
C PRO A 355 4.66 -14.33 11.15
N MET A 356 3.46 -13.87 10.79
CA MET A 356 3.26 -12.99 9.64
C MET A 356 3.91 -11.63 9.89
N ALA A 357 3.74 -11.06 11.08
CA ALA A 357 4.34 -9.77 11.45
C ALA A 357 5.87 -9.82 11.52
N LEU A 358 6.43 -10.83 12.20
CA LEU A 358 7.88 -11.01 12.31
C LEU A 358 8.51 -11.32 10.94
N GLY A 359 7.84 -12.14 10.15
CA GLY A 359 8.25 -12.44 8.77
C GLY A 359 8.35 -11.17 7.93
N GLY A 360 7.34 -10.29 8.00
CA GLY A 360 7.34 -9.00 7.31
C GLY A 360 8.50 -8.10 7.71
N LEU A 361 8.77 -7.96 9.02
CA LEU A 361 9.92 -7.21 9.51
C LEU A 361 11.25 -7.78 9.00
N ILE A 362 11.41 -9.10 9.05
CA ILE A 362 12.61 -9.79 8.57
C ILE A 362 12.78 -9.57 7.06
N ILE A 363 11.72 -9.73 6.27
CA ILE A 363 11.75 -9.53 4.81
C ILE A 363 12.06 -8.07 4.48
N CYS A 364 11.49 -7.08 5.17
CA CYS A 364 11.80 -5.67 4.97
C CYS A 364 13.26 -5.34 5.29
N CYS A 365 13.80 -5.87 6.39
CA CYS A 365 15.20 -5.66 6.77
C CYS A 365 16.17 -6.34 5.79
N ILE A 366 15.92 -7.59 5.43
CA ILE A 366 16.77 -8.38 4.53
C ILE A 366 16.56 -7.96 3.08
N GLY A 367 15.33 -7.57 2.70
CA GLY A 367 14.96 -7.18 1.35
C GLY A 367 15.82 -6.05 0.80
N GLY A 368 16.13 -5.04 1.60
CA GLY A 368 17.06 -3.96 1.24
C GLY A 368 18.44 -4.46 0.81
N LEU A 369 18.87 -5.62 1.32
CA LEU A 369 20.17 -6.23 1.03
C LEU A 369 20.11 -7.23 -0.15
N ILE A 370 18.97 -7.84 -0.40
CA ILE A 370 18.82 -8.96 -1.37
C ILE A 370 18.16 -8.50 -2.67
N PHE A 371 17.18 -7.59 -2.65
CA PHE A 371 16.40 -7.21 -3.83
C PHE A 371 17.24 -6.61 -4.98
N HIS A 372 18.40 -6.05 -4.69
CA HIS A 372 19.32 -5.57 -5.71
C HIS A 372 20.22 -6.67 -6.33
N ARG A 373 20.26 -7.88 -5.74
CA ARG A 373 21.10 -9.00 -6.18
C ARG A 373 20.34 -10.07 -6.95
N VAL A 374 19.04 -10.16 -6.74
CA VAL A 374 18.17 -11.18 -7.33
C VAL A 374 17.26 -10.54 -8.38
N SER A 375 17.00 -11.27 -9.46
CA SER A 375 16.06 -10.83 -10.50
C SER A 375 14.67 -10.61 -9.89
N GLY A 376 14.04 -9.46 -10.19
CA GLY A 376 12.70 -9.14 -9.72
C GLY A 376 11.65 -10.16 -10.18
N THR A 377 11.84 -10.79 -11.36
CA THR A 377 10.95 -11.87 -11.82
C THR A 377 11.00 -13.09 -10.89
N ILE A 378 12.21 -13.51 -10.44
CA ILE A 378 12.36 -14.63 -9.51
C ILE A 378 11.70 -14.30 -8.16
N LEU A 379 11.89 -13.08 -7.67
CA LEU A 379 11.27 -12.62 -6.44
C LEU A 379 9.74 -12.61 -6.53
N LEU A 380 9.16 -12.20 -7.67
CA LEU A 380 7.71 -12.27 -7.90
C LEU A 380 7.20 -13.71 -7.97
N ILE A 381 7.97 -14.63 -8.55
CA ILE A 381 7.62 -16.06 -8.56
C ILE A 381 7.60 -16.60 -7.12
N ILE A 382 8.62 -16.30 -6.31
CA ILE A 382 8.69 -16.70 -4.89
C ILE A 382 7.50 -16.12 -4.12
N SER A 383 7.17 -14.85 -4.34
CA SER A 383 6.01 -14.19 -3.76
C SER A 383 4.70 -14.89 -4.16
N SER A 384 4.52 -15.22 -5.45
CA SER A 384 3.33 -15.93 -5.93
C SER A 384 3.20 -17.32 -5.32
N LEU A 385 4.31 -18.04 -5.15
CA LEU A 385 4.33 -19.34 -4.44
C LEU A 385 3.98 -19.17 -2.96
N GLY A 386 4.38 -18.06 -2.34
CA GLY A 386 3.96 -17.69 -0.99
C GLY A 386 2.44 -17.56 -0.88
N TYR A 387 1.81 -16.82 -1.79
CA TYR A 387 0.34 -16.70 -1.82
C TYR A 387 -0.34 -18.06 -2.04
N ILE A 388 0.13 -18.89 -2.96
CA ILE A 388 -0.38 -20.25 -3.16
C ILE A 388 -0.28 -21.06 -1.86
N GLY A 389 0.86 -20.99 -1.18
CA GLY A 389 1.10 -21.71 0.09
C GLY A 389 0.14 -21.27 1.20
N SER A 390 -0.15 -19.96 1.31
CA SER A 390 -1.04 -19.45 2.36
C SER A 390 -2.43 -20.06 2.28
N GLY A 391 -3.05 -20.08 1.12
CA GLY A 391 -4.38 -20.68 0.92
C GLY A 391 -4.35 -22.21 0.97
N LEU A 392 -3.31 -22.81 0.39
CA LEU A 392 -3.21 -24.27 0.32
C LEU A 392 -3.23 -24.93 1.70
N PHE A 393 -2.51 -24.39 2.69
CA PHE A 393 -2.48 -24.94 4.04
C PHE A 393 -3.87 -24.96 4.69
N PHE A 394 -4.69 -23.93 4.49
CA PHE A 394 -6.07 -23.91 4.99
C PHE A 394 -7.01 -24.77 4.14
N ALA A 395 -6.84 -24.82 2.83
CA ALA A 395 -7.67 -25.66 1.93
C ALA A 395 -7.58 -27.15 2.27
N VAL A 396 -6.39 -27.64 2.63
CA VAL A 396 -6.16 -29.04 2.97
C VAL A 396 -6.30 -29.35 4.46
N ALA A 397 -6.52 -28.36 5.32
CA ALA A 397 -6.56 -28.53 6.77
C ALA A 397 -7.62 -29.58 7.20
N PRO A 398 -7.27 -30.60 8.01
CA PRO A 398 -8.22 -31.59 8.53
C PRO A 398 -9.11 -31.00 9.65
N GLN A 399 -10.08 -31.76 10.13
CA GLN A 399 -10.80 -31.42 11.37
C GLN A 399 -9.82 -31.52 12.55
N GLY A 400 -9.85 -30.51 13.46
CA GLY A 400 -8.88 -30.43 14.55
C GLY A 400 -7.47 -30.09 14.11
N ALA A 401 -7.32 -29.35 12.98
CA ALA A 401 -6.03 -28.90 12.47
C ALA A 401 -5.21 -28.22 13.55
N ASN A 402 -3.93 -28.58 13.65
CA ASN A 402 -3.00 -28.01 14.61
C ASN A 402 -2.42 -26.68 14.06
N TYR A 403 -2.26 -25.70 14.94
CA TYR A 403 -1.63 -24.43 14.64
C TYR A 403 -0.28 -24.58 13.92
N TRP A 404 0.63 -25.40 14.50
CA TRP A 404 2.00 -25.55 13.99
C TRP A 404 2.08 -26.18 12.59
N ALA A 405 1.12 -27.05 12.26
CA ALA A 405 1.14 -27.76 10.98
C ALA A 405 0.46 -26.97 9.85
N PHE A 406 -0.52 -26.12 10.15
CA PHE A 406 -1.35 -25.48 9.13
C PHE A 406 -1.32 -23.95 9.21
N VAL A 407 -1.59 -23.36 10.37
CA VAL A 407 -1.71 -21.90 10.50
C VAL A 407 -0.33 -21.24 10.44
N PHE A 408 0.65 -21.74 11.21
CA PHE A 408 2.00 -21.19 11.25
C PHE A 408 2.66 -21.13 9.86
N PRO A 409 2.74 -22.19 9.07
CA PRO A 409 3.33 -22.11 7.73
C PRO A 409 2.49 -21.26 6.78
N ALA A 410 1.16 -21.24 6.89
CA ALA A 410 0.31 -20.38 6.09
C ALA A 410 0.62 -18.88 6.34
N MET A 411 0.80 -18.47 7.59
CA MET A 411 1.14 -17.10 7.95
C MET A 411 2.53 -16.69 7.41
N ILE A 412 3.52 -17.61 7.45
CA ILE A 412 4.84 -17.37 6.85
C ILE A 412 4.72 -17.25 5.32
N CYS A 413 3.95 -18.12 4.68
CA CYS A 413 3.72 -18.05 3.24
C CYS A 413 3.03 -16.74 2.84
N GLY A 414 2.02 -16.30 3.59
CA GLY A 414 1.30 -15.05 3.36
C GLY A 414 2.21 -13.83 3.40
N THR A 415 3.12 -13.75 4.40
CA THR A 415 4.07 -12.63 4.50
C THR A 415 5.11 -12.64 3.37
N ILE A 416 5.60 -13.82 2.96
CA ILE A 416 6.47 -13.95 1.78
C ILE A 416 5.75 -13.43 0.53
N GLY A 417 4.45 -13.71 0.41
CA GLY A 417 3.60 -13.22 -0.67
C GLY A 417 3.58 -11.69 -0.72
N ILE A 418 3.04 -11.06 0.32
CA ILE A 418 2.75 -9.62 0.29
C ILE A 418 4.01 -8.76 0.36
N ASP A 419 4.93 -9.04 1.29
CA ASP A 419 6.06 -8.16 1.52
C ASP A 419 7.04 -8.13 0.35
N ILE A 420 7.25 -9.26 -0.33
CA ILE A 420 8.09 -9.28 -1.53
C ILE A 420 7.39 -8.56 -2.70
N SER A 421 6.11 -8.87 -3.00
CA SER A 421 5.41 -8.29 -4.13
C SER A 421 5.22 -6.78 -3.98
N PHE A 422 4.84 -6.30 -2.80
CA PHE A 422 4.61 -4.89 -2.52
C PHE A 422 5.90 -4.07 -2.60
N ASN A 423 6.98 -4.54 -1.97
CA ASN A 423 8.28 -3.87 -2.03
C ASN A 423 8.83 -3.84 -3.46
N LEU A 424 8.74 -4.96 -4.18
CA LEU A 424 9.24 -5.04 -5.54
C LEU A 424 8.44 -4.17 -6.51
N ALA A 425 7.12 -4.10 -6.38
CA ALA A 425 6.28 -3.21 -7.16
C ALA A 425 6.67 -1.75 -6.94
N ASN A 426 6.88 -1.33 -5.70
CA ASN A 426 7.35 0.02 -5.36
C ASN A 426 8.76 0.31 -5.93
N ILE A 427 9.70 -0.65 -5.84
CA ILE A 427 11.03 -0.51 -6.44
C ILE A 427 10.93 -0.41 -7.96
N PHE A 428 10.14 -1.26 -8.61
CA PHE A 428 9.96 -1.24 -10.05
C PHE A 428 9.47 0.11 -10.55
N ILE A 429 8.46 0.68 -9.88
CA ILE A 429 7.87 1.97 -10.23
C ILE A 429 8.87 3.11 -10.00
N THR A 430 9.47 3.19 -8.82
CA THR A 430 10.42 4.26 -8.50
C THR A 430 11.67 4.25 -9.38
N THR A 431 12.02 3.10 -9.95
CA THR A 431 13.18 2.94 -10.84
C THR A 431 12.87 3.22 -12.31
N ASN A 432 11.64 2.95 -12.76
CA ASN A 432 11.24 3.05 -14.17
C ASN A 432 10.35 4.25 -14.49
N MET A 433 10.03 5.08 -13.49
CA MET A 433 9.21 6.28 -13.66
C MET A 433 10.01 7.56 -13.43
N PRO A 434 9.70 8.65 -14.17
CA PRO A 434 10.21 9.99 -13.90
C PRO A 434 9.82 10.44 -12.48
N LYS A 435 10.67 11.26 -11.85
CA LYS A 435 10.41 11.78 -10.48
C LYS A 435 9.06 12.48 -10.35
N SER A 436 8.62 13.18 -11.39
CA SER A 436 7.33 13.88 -11.44
C SER A 436 6.11 12.95 -11.42
N LYS A 437 6.25 11.67 -11.77
CA LYS A 437 5.17 10.68 -11.87
C LYS A 437 5.23 9.57 -10.81
N GLN A 438 6.21 9.59 -9.94
CA GLN A 438 6.39 8.54 -8.91
C GLN A 438 5.23 8.49 -7.90
N GLY A 439 4.65 9.64 -7.54
CA GLY A 439 3.49 9.71 -6.66
C GLY A 439 2.26 9.04 -7.27
N LEU A 440 1.98 9.35 -8.54
CA LEU A 440 0.86 8.77 -9.28
C LEU A 440 1.04 7.26 -9.50
N ALA A 441 2.25 6.83 -9.76
CA ALA A 441 2.55 5.41 -9.95
C ALA A 441 2.47 4.62 -8.63
N GLY A 442 2.85 5.22 -7.50
CA GLY A 442 2.59 4.67 -6.16
C GLY A 442 1.10 4.59 -5.85
N ALA A 443 0.31 5.60 -6.26
CA ALA A 443 -1.14 5.54 -6.17
C ALA A 443 -1.73 4.38 -6.98
N LEU A 444 -1.20 4.09 -8.17
CA LEU A 444 -1.64 2.96 -8.99
C LEU A 444 -1.44 1.60 -8.28
N ILE A 445 -0.31 1.37 -7.60
CA ILE A 445 -0.08 0.12 -6.85
C ILE A 445 -1.11 -0.02 -5.73
N ASN A 446 -1.30 1.02 -4.94
CA ASN A 446 -2.27 1.00 -3.85
C ASN A 446 -3.71 0.87 -4.36
N CYS A 447 -4.04 1.50 -5.48
CA CYS A 447 -5.32 1.32 -6.15
C CYS A 447 -5.52 -0.15 -6.57
N THR A 448 -4.49 -0.77 -7.16
CA THR A 448 -4.50 -2.19 -7.56
C THR A 448 -4.65 -3.10 -6.34
N LEU A 449 -3.98 -2.79 -5.21
CA LEU A 449 -4.10 -3.53 -3.95
C LEU A 449 -5.55 -3.53 -3.44
N HIS A 450 -6.12 -2.36 -3.24
CA HIS A 450 -7.46 -2.23 -2.71
C HIS A 450 -8.55 -2.72 -3.67
N LEU A 451 -8.37 -2.52 -4.99
CA LEU A 451 -9.27 -3.05 -6.00
C LEU A 451 -9.25 -4.58 -6.01
N GLY A 452 -8.06 -5.17 -5.96
CA GLY A 452 -7.90 -6.62 -5.86
C GLY A 452 -8.64 -7.18 -4.65
N ILE A 453 -8.41 -6.59 -3.47
CA ILE A 453 -9.10 -6.98 -2.24
C ILE A 453 -10.62 -6.85 -2.38
N ALA A 454 -11.13 -5.69 -2.81
CA ALA A 454 -12.57 -5.44 -2.87
C ALA A 454 -13.31 -6.34 -3.85
N VAL A 455 -12.76 -6.55 -5.06
CA VAL A 455 -13.36 -7.39 -6.10
C VAL A 455 -13.28 -8.87 -5.74
N MET A 456 -12.10 -9.35 -5.32
CA MET A 456 -11.91 -10.78 -5.08
C MET A 456 -12.57 -11.27 -3.79
N LEU A 457 -12.73 -10.40 -2.77
CA LEU A 457 -13.56 -10.71 -1.60
C LEU A 457 -15.02 -10.90 -2.00
N GLY A 458 -15.56 -10.07 -2.89
CA GLY A 458 -16.91 -10.25 -3.39
C GLY A 458 -17.11 -11.58 -4.12
N PHE A 459 -16.17 -11.98 -4.98
CA PHE A 459 -16.21 -13.31 -5.61
C PHE A 459 -16.02 -14.45 -4.62
N ALA A 460 -15.15 -14.30 -3.63
CA ALA A 460 -14.94 -15.30 -2.59
C ALA A 460 -16.23 -15.54 -1.78
N ASP A 461 -16.98 -14.48 -1.52
CA ASP A 461 -18.24 -14.54 -0.83
C ASP A 461 -19.34 -15.26 -1.65
N ILE A 462 -19.38 -15.02 -2.97
CA ILE A 462 -20.23 -15.81 -3.89
C ILE A 462 -19.87 -17.29 -3.78
N VAL A 463 -18.58 -17.64 -3.87
CA VAL A 463 -18.12 -19.03 -3.71
C VAL A 463 -18.54 -19.59 -2.37
N HIS A 464 -18.41 -18.83 -1.29
CA HIS A 464 -18.80 -19.26 0.06
C HIS A 464 -20.29 -19.62 0.14
N ILE A 465 -21.16 -18.73 -0.31
CA ILE A 465 -22.62 -18.89 -0.21
C ILE A 465 -23.11 -20.01 -1.12
N GLU A 466 -22.71 -20.01 -2.39
CA GLU A 466 -23.15 -21.04 -3.34
C GLU A 466 -22.68 -22.44 -2.94
N THR A 467 -21.52 -22.57 -2.30
CA THR A 467 -21.01 -23.89 -1.88
C THR A 467 -21.54 -24.31 -0.51
N MET A 468 -22.10 -23.40 0.29
CA MET A 468 -22.61 -23.70 1.62
C MET A 468 -23.77 -24.73 1.60
N GLU A 469 -24.65 -24.64 0.59
CA GLU A 469 -25.84 -25.52 0.50
C GLU A 469 -25.49 -27.01 0.33
N TYR A 470 -24.46 -27.32 -0.47
CA TYR A 470 -24.13 -28.73 -0.77
C TYR A 470 -22.86 -29.24 -0.08
N ALA A 471 -21.92 -28.37 0.29
CA ALA A 471 -20.68 -28.78 0.96
C ALA A 471 -20.67 -28.50 2.47
N GLY A 472 -21.70 -27.83 2.98
CA GLY A 472 -21.81 -27.38 4.36
C GLY A 472 -20.80 -26.29 4.71
N MET A 473 -20.92 -25.73 5.91
CA MET A 473 -20.11 -24.58 6.37
C MET A 473 -18.62 -24.77 6.16
N ARG A 474 -18.06 -25.91 6.58
CA ARG A 474 -16.62 -26.15 6.44
C ARG A 474 -16.19 -26.37 4.99
N GLY A 475 -17.05 -27.04 4.19
CA GLY A 475 -16.78 -27.26 2.77
C GLY A 475 -16.72 -25.95 2.00
N SER A 476 -17.58 -24.99 2.34
CA SER A 476 -17.59 -23.66 1.73
C SER A 476 -16.32 -22.86 2.03
N TYR A 477 -15.81 -22.89 3.28
CA TYR A 477 -14.52 -22.27 3.59
C TYR A 477 -13.36 -22.90 2.79
N LYS A 478 -13.34 -24.23 2.66
CA LYS A 478 -12.34 -24.91 1.82
C LYS A 478 -12.45 -24.50 0.35
N ALA A 479 -13.66 -24.36 -0.18
CA ALA A 479 -13.88 -23.88 -1.54
C ALA A 479 -13.32 -22.46 -1.73
N VAL A 480 -13.50 -21.58 -0.75
CA VAL A 480 -12.92 -20.23 -0.78
C VAL A 480 -11.38 -20.27 -0.77
N PHE A 481 -10.76 -21.13 0.04
CA PHE A 481 -9.30 -21.26 0.02
C PHE A 481 -8.77 -21.85 -1.30
N TRP A 482 -9.50 -22.78 -1.92
CA TRP A 482 -9.15 -23.24 -3.26
C TRP A 482 -9.33 -22.15 -4.33
N PHE A 483 -10.35 -21.31 -4.21
CA PHE A 483 -10.52 -20.13 -5.06
C PHE A 483 -9.34 -19.15 -4.89
N GLU A 484 -8.93 -18.90 -3.65
CA GLU A 484 -7.76 -18.08 -3.34
C GLU A 484 -6.47 -18.62 -3.98
N VAL A 485 -6.21 -19.94 -3.85
CA VAL A 485 -5.10 -20.61 -4.54
C VAL A 485 -5.20 -20.44 -6.06
N GLY A 486 -6.40 -20.55 -6.61
CA GLY A 486 -6.65 -20.30 -8.05
C GLY A 486 -6.24 -18.88 -8.48
N LEU A 487 -6.60 -17.87 -7.69
CA LEU A 487 -6.19 -16.48 -7.95
C LEU A 487 -4.67 -16.33 -7.93
N ALA A 488 -4.01 -16.92 -6.93
CA ALA A 488 -2.56 -16.86 -6.81
C ALA A 488 -1.84 -17.60 -7.97
N VAL A 489 -2.40 -18.72 -8.43
CA VAL A 489 -1.90 -19.44 -9.62
C VAL A 489 -2.05 -18.62 -10.89
N VAL A 490 -3.18 -17.93 -11.09
CA VAL A 490 -3.34 -17.00 -12.22
C VAL A 490 -2.29 -15.90 -12.15
N GLY A 491 -2.09 -15.30 -10.98
CA GLY A 491 -1.03 -14.31 -10.76
C GLY A 491 0.36 -14.85 -11.11
N LEU A 492 0.69 -16.07 -10.67
CA LEU A 492 1.94 -16.77 -10.98
C LEU A 492 2.13 -16.97 -12.49
N LEU A 493 1.09 -17.43 -13.19
CA LEU A 493 1.15 -17.66 -14.63
C LEU A 493 1.39 -16.36 -15.40
N VAL A 494 0.75 -15.25 -15.00
CA VAL A 494 0.99 -13.94 -15.60
C VAL A 494 2.42 -13.46 -15.32
N VAL A 495 2.92 -13.63 -14.10
CA VAL A 495 4.31 -13.29 -13.74
C VAL A 495 5.29 -14.12 -14.56
N ALA A 496 5.14 -15.43 -14.57
CA ALA A 496 6.06 -16.34 -15.25
C ALA A 496 6.06 -16.17 -16.78
N GLY A 497 4.88 -15.90 -17.38
CA GLY A 497 4.73 -15.73 -18.81
C GLY A 497 5.16 -14.36 -19.33
N PHE A 498 4.75 -13.29 -18.65
CA PHE A 498 4.78 -11.94 -19.24
C PHE A 498 5.61 -10.91 -18.47
N VAL A 499 6.00 -11.17 -17.23
CA VAL A 499 6.75 -10.20 -16.42
C VAL A 499 8.24 -10.54 -16.43
N ARG A 500 9.07 -9.58 -16.86
CA ARG A 500 10.54 -9.71 -16.87
C ARG A 500 11.14 -8.48 -16.22
N VAL A 501 11.22 -8.49 -14.89
CA VAL A 501 11.83 -7.41 -14.09
C VAL A 501 13.27 -7.79 -13.80
N LYS A 502 14.20 -6.98 -14.30
CA LYS A 502 15.64 -7.14 -14.01
C LYS A 502 15.97 -6.73 -12.58
N GLU A 503 17.17 -7.06 -12.13
CA GLU A 503 17.69 -6.65 -10.85
C GLU A 503 17.69 -5.11 -10.70
N ALA A 504 17.35 -4.61 -9.52
CA ALA A 504 17.33 -3.18 -9.21
C ALA A 504 18.75 -2.66 -8.92
N ARG A 505 19.63 -2.70 -9.93
CA ARG A 505 21.05 -2.30 -9.79
C ARG A 505 21.28 -0.79 -9.85
N SER A 506 20.32 -0.02 -10.33
CA SER A 506 20.50 1.42 -10.59
C SER A 506 19.88 2.25 -9.48
N GLU A 507 20.69 3.03 -8.79
CA GLU A 507 20.24 4.09 -7.86
C GLU A 507 19.71 5.33 -8.61
N LEU A 508 19.82 5.35 -9.95
CA LEU A 508 19.47 6.48 -10.80
C LEU A 508 18.03 6.33 -11.32
N THR A 509 17.25 7.37 -11.23
CA THR A 509 15.93 7.48 -11.88
C THR A 509 16.07 7.55 -13.41
N VAL A 510 14.97 7.38 -14.14
CA VAL A 510 14.94 7.48 -15.62
C VAL A 510 15.48 8.83 -16.06
N ASP A 511 15.03 9.92 -15.42
CA ASP A 511 15.48 11.31 -15.72
C ASP A 511 16.99 11.47 -15.56
N GLU A 512 17.58 10.88 -14.54
CA GLU A 512 19.03 10.94 -14.29
C GLU A 512 19.82 10.10 -15.29
N ARG A 513 19.29 8.95 -15.71
CA ARG A 513 19.90 8.13 -16.77
C ARG A 513 19.86 8.84 -18.11
N GLU A 514 18.74 9.49 -18.45
CA GLU A 514 18.59 10.27 -19.68
C GLU A 514 19.50 11.50 -19.67
N ALA A 515 19.58 12.21 -18.55
CA ALA A 515 20.48 13.36 -18.41
C ALA A 515 21.94 12.94 -18.61
N LEU A 516 22.37 11.85 -17.98
CA LEU A 516 23.72 11.31 -18.15
C LEU A 516 23.98 10.82 -19.59
N ALA A 517 22.98 10.22 -20.23
CA ALA A 517 23.09 9.80 -21.62
C ALA A 517 23.22 11.00 -22.57
N ARG A 518 22.42 12.07 -22.37
CA ARG A 518 22.55 13.32 -23.13
C ARG A 518 23.92 13.99 -22.94
N GLU A 519 24.40 14.07 -21.70
CA GLU A 519 25.75 14.58 -21.44
C GLU A 519 26.84 13.74 -22.12
N ALA A 520 26.70 12.41 -22.12
CA ALA A 520 27.66 11.54 -22.79
C ALA A 520 27.68 11.76 -24.32
N VAL A 521 26.52 11.94 -24.94
CA VAL A 521 26.40 12.27 -26.37
C VAL A 521 27.00 13.63 -26.69
N LEU A 522 26.71 14.64 -25.87
CA LEU A 522 27.30 15.98 -26.05
C LEU A 522 28.82 15.99 -25.94
N ARG A 523 29.39 15.23 -24.99
CA ARG A 523 30.84 15.06 -24.84
C ARG A 523 31.46 14.32 -26.03
N GLN A 524 30.77 13.35 -26.63
CA GLN A 524 31.25 12.68 -27.84
C GLN A 524 31.26 13.61 -29.05
N HIS A 525 30.23 14.42 -29.21
CA HIS A 525 30.19 15.43 -30.28
C HIS A 525 31.27 16.54 -30.10
N SER A 526 31.50 16.99 -28.87
CA SER A 526 32.56 17.99 -28.59
C SER A 526 34.00 17.43 -28.68
N ALA A 527 34.15 16.10 -28.64
CA ALA A 527 35.46 15.44 -28.84
C ALA A 527 35.75 15.12 -30.32
N GLN A 528 34.72 15.18 -31.17
CA GLN A 528 34.82 14.94 -32.62
C GLN A 528 34.89 16.25 -33.42
N ALA A 529 34.55 17.39 -32.81
CA ALA A 529 34.74 18.74 -33.34
C ALA A 529 36.09 19.33 -32.91
#